data_a048a2a5f724261b7c689af71dc406a8
#
_entry.id   a048a2a5f724261b7c689af71dc406a8
#
_cell.length_a   1.000
_cell.length_b   1.000
_cell.length_c   1.000
_cell.angle_alpha   90.00
_cell.angle_beta   90.00
_cell.angle_gamma   90.00
#
_symmetry.space_group_name_H-M   'P 1'
#
loop_
_entity.id
_entity.type
_entity.pdbx_description
1 polymer ?
#
loop_
_entity_poly.entity_id
_entity_poly.type
_entity_poly.pdbx_seq_one_letter_code
_entity_poly.pdbx_strand_id
1 'polypeptide(L)'
;MIRTWNFLITVIGFFLFTGFSPQIALPTFQGAQVKHSNDLSPPIITITASDGSNTIANNSITNDANITLTFTANENVTGFAVGDIGAIGGSLSSFSGSNATYTSTFTPSSNRNTVVYIPKEVYTDASSNNNINSIPYYWTYDGTAPVYLSGTYITGNNSKVKIRLSETVYDTDGGTGALETGDFTLSISGGSATLG
;
A
#
# COMPACT_ATOMS: atom_id res chain seq x y z
N MET A 1 -36.66 22.70 7.96
CA MET A 1 -37.77 22.75 8.94
C MET A 1 -37.21 22.21 10.25
N ILE A 2 -36.76 23.14 11.12
CA ILE A 2 -36.08 22.83 12.39
C ILE A 2 -37.19 22.66 13.44
N ARG A 3 -37.34 21.49 14.01
CA ARG A 3 -38.22 21.25 15.15
C ARG A 3 -37.43 21.45 16.45
N THR A 4 -37.67 22.58 17.10
CA THR A 4 -37.26 22.86 18.48
C THR A 4 -38.21 22.16 19.44
N TRP A 5 -37.69 21.29 20.29
CA TRP A 5 -38.43 20.73 21.40
C TRP A 5 -38.17 21.57 22.65
N ASN A 6 -39.18 22.32 23.07
CA ASN A 6 -39.17 23.01 24.36
C ASN A 6 -39.64 22.05 25.44
N PHE A 7 -38.77 21.69 26.38
CA PHE A 7 -39.17 21.05 27.62
C PHE A 7 -39.54 22.13 28.63
N LEU A 8 -40.82 22.22 28.94
CA LEU A 8 -41.34 23.08 30.02
C LEU A 8 -41.31 22.26 31.31
N ILE A 9 -40.42 22.62 32.25
CA ILE A 9 -40.43 22.08 33.63
C ILE A 9 -41.25 23.03 34.47
N THR A 10 -42.47 22.64 34.81
CA THR A 10 -43.31 23.36 35.76
C THR A 10 -42.98 22.85 37.17
N VAL A 11 -42.37 23.72 37.98
CA VAL A 11 -42.21 23.44 39.43
C VAL A 11 -43.32 24.15 40.17
N ILE A 12 -44.32 23.42 40.64
CA ILE A 12 -45.35 23.92 41.58
C ILE A 12 -45.14 23.16 42.90
N GLY A 13 -44.94 23.90 43.95
CA GLY A 13 -44.99 23.27 45.28
C GLY A 13 -44.43 24.16 46.39
N PHE A 14 -45.21 25.10 46.85
CA PHE A 14 -44.93 25.83 48.07
C PHE A 14 -45.42 24.96 49.25
N PHE A 15 -44.50 24.43 50.07
CA PHE A 15 -44.85 23.89 51.40
C PHE A 15 -43.82 24.38 52.40
N LEU A 16 -44.28 25.26 53.30
CA LEU A 16 -43.59 25.65 54.52
C LEU A 16 -43.72 24.50 55.55
N PHE A 17 -42.63 23.79 55.85
CA PHE A 17 -42.52 22.98 57.04
C PHE A 17 -41.21 23.32 57.75
N THR A 18 -41.34 23.89 58.93
CA THR A 18 -40.23 24.19 59.83
C THR A 18 -39.72 22.88 60.47
N GLY A 19 -38.43 22.60 60.29
CA GLY A 19 -37.71 21.76 61.20
C GLY A 19 -37.28 20.34 60.77
N PHE A 20 -37.00 20.10 59.49
CA PHE A 20 -36.23 18.97 59.07
C PHE A 20 -35.40 19.35 57.83
N SER A 21 -34.09 19.26 57.93
CA SER A 21 -33.21 19.40 56.79
C SER A 21 -33.08 18.04 56.08
N PRO A 22 -33.88 17.75 55.05
CA PRO A 22 -33.59 16.60 54.23
C PRO A 22 -32.38 16.97 53.35
N GLN A 23 -31.27 16.37 53.60
CA GLN A 23 -30.17 16.31 52.66
C GLN A 23 -30.70 15.54 51.42
N ILE A 24 -31.37 16.22 50.51
CA ILE A 24 -31.62 15.65 49.20
C ILE A 24 -30.28 15.67 48.52
N ALA A 25 -29.53 14.55 48.57
CA ALA A 25 -28.42 14.30 47.68
C ALA A 25 -29.02 14.29 46.27
N LEU A 26 -28.90 15.38 45.56
CA LEU A 26 -29.13 15.39 44.10
C LEU A 26 -28.16 14.35 43.52
N PRO A 27 -28.65 13.38 42.74
CA PRO A 27 -27.74 12.53 42.00
C PRO A 27 -26.91 13.47 41.11
N THR A 28 -25.60 13.47 41.36
CA THR A 28 -24.67 14.07 40.40
C THR A 28 -24.86 13.34 39.10
N PHE A 29 -25.58 13.94 38.18
CA PHE A 29 -25.53 13.56 36.77
C PHE A 29 -24.07 13.79 36.36
N GLN A 30 -23.23 12.78 36.51
CA GLN A 30 -22.00 12.71 35.72
C GLN A 30 -22.47 12.62 34.28
N GLY A 31 -22.47 13.79 33.63
CA GLY A 31 -22.82 13.88 32.23
C GLY A 31 -21.93 12.91 31.47
N ALA A 32 -22.53 11.87 30.94
CA ALA A 32 -21.89 11.12 29.87
C ALA A 32 -21.47 12.15 28.84
N GLN A 33 -20.16 12.40 28.76
CA GLN A 33 -19.57 13.17 27.68
C GLN A 33 -19.89 12.37 26.41
N VAL A 34 -20.98 12.76 25.74
CA VAL A 34 -21.19 12.32 24.37
C VAL A 34 -20.03 12.95 23.60
N LYS A 35 -18.97 12.19 23.39
CA LYS A 35 -17.95 12.51 22.39
C LYS A 35 -18.70 12.52 21.05
N HIS A 36 -19.20 13.68 20.69
CA HIS A 36 -19.57 13.94 19.30
C HIS A 36 -18.24 14.04 18.53
N SER A 37 -17.78 12.90 18.06
CA SER A 37 -16.80 12.89 17.00
C SER A 37 -17.54 13.39 15.76
N ASN A 38 -17.39 14.68 15.45
CA ASN A 38 -17.84 15.26 14.19
C ASN A 38 -16.78 15.01 13.11
N ASP A 39 -16.18 13.82 13.12
CA ASP A 39 -15.29 13.44 12.05
C ASP A 39 -16.14 13.14 10.79
N LEU A 40 -15.92 13.92 9.77
CA LEU A 40 -16.54 13.80 8.45
C LEU A 40 -15.50 13.51 7.36
N SER A 41 -14.25 13.25 7.76
CA SER A 41 -13.14 12.97 6.85
C SER A 41 -13.19 11.53 6.41
N PRO A 42 -13.33 11.22 5.13
CA PRO A 42 -13.25 9.84 4.66
C PRO A 42 -11.85 9.26 4.85
N PRO A 43 -11.72 8.01 5.31
CA PRO A 43 -10.44 7.35 5.34
C PRO A 43 -9.94 7.01 3.94
N ILE A 44 -8.61 7.10 3.75
CA ILE A 44 -7.93 6.73 2.52
C ILE A 44 -6.69 5.89 2.85
N ILE A 45 -6.43 4.85 2.05
CA ILE A 45 -5.23 4.03 2.16
C ILE A 45 -4.22 4.41 1.07
N THR A 46 -2.97 4.59 1.49
CA THR A 46 -1.80 4.67 0.64
C THR A 46 -1.18 3.28 0.51
N ILE A 47 -0.81 2.87 -0.71
CA ILE A 47 -0.19 1.58 -1.01
C ILE A 47 1.28 1.80 -1.29
N THR A 48 2.13 0.97 -0.69
CA THR A 48 3.57 0.86 -0.99
C THR A 48 3.94 -0.59 -1.22
N ALA A 49 5.04 -0.83 -1.95
CA ALA A 49 5.53 -2.16 -2.28
C ALA A 49 7.02 -2.29 -1.99
N SER A 50 7.46 -3.48 -1.59
CA SER A 50 8.87 -3.81 -1.30
C SER A 50 9.16 -5.28 -1.62
N ASP A 51 10.39 -5.55 -2.04
CA ASP A 51 10.94 -6.91 -2.18
C ASP A 51 11.42 -7.52 -0.84
N GLY A 52 11.30 -6.75 0.25
CA GLY A 52 11.81 -7.09 1.59
C GLY A 52 13.09 -6.35 1.94
N SER A 53 13.83 -5.84 0.97
CA SER A 53 15.08 -5.07 1.14
C SER A 53 14.96 -3.65 0.58
N ASN A 54 14.33 -3.53 -0.60
CA ASN A 54 14.20 -2.29 -1.34
C ASN A 54 12.73 -1.95 -1.58
N THR A 55 12.45 -0.67 -1.79
CA THR A 55 11.13 -0.21 -2.25
C THR A 55 11.01 -0.46 -3.74
N ILE A 56 9.94 -1.12 -4.16
CA ILE A 56 9.53 -1.21 -5.57
C ILE A 56 8.77 0.07 -5.89
N ALA A 57 9.32 0.93 -6.72
CA ALA A 57 8.70 2.21 -7.04
C ALA A 57 7.44 2.03 -7.90
N ASN A 58 6.50 2.97 -7.80
CA ASN A 58 5.34 2.97 -8.67
C ASN A 58 5.76 3.13 -10.14
N ASN A 59 5.22 2.28 -11.03
CA ASN A 59 5.59 2.16 -12.45
C ASN A 59 7.00 1.62 -12.73
N SER A 60 7.66 0.98 -11.78
CA SER A 60 8.95 0.30 -12.01
C SER A 60 8.76 -1.07 -12.67
N ILE A 61 9.89 -1.69 -13.02
CA ILE A 61 9.98 -3.07 -13.48
C ILE A 61 10.75 -3.86 -12.43
N THR A 62 10.29 -5.06 -12.10
CA THR A 62 10.97 -5.96 -11.16
C THR A 62 10.78 -7.41 -11.56
N ASN A 63 11.74 -8.26 -11.18
CA ASN A 63 11.68 -9.71 -11.31
C ASN A 63 11.32 -10.42 -9.99
N ASP A 64 10.93 -9.67 -8.96
CA ASP A 64 10.62 -10.22 -7.66
C ASP A 64 9.37 -11.10 -7.68
N ALA A 65 9.54 -12.36 -7.33
CA ALA A 65 8.46 -13.34 -7.30
C ALA A 65 7.49 -13.16 -6.12
N ASN A 66 7.90 -12.44 -5.08
CA ASN A 66 7.08 -12.13 -3.91
C ASN A 66 7.30 -10.68 -3.49
N ILE A 67 6.22 -9.92 -3.47
CA ILE A 67 6.24 -8.51 -3.16
C ILE A 67 5.41 -8.28 -1.89
N THR A 68 6.00 -7.64 -0.91
CA THR A 68 5.27 -7.19 0.29
C THR A 68 4.57 -5.87 -0.02
N LEU A 69 3.26 -5.89 0.02
CA LEU A 69 2.43 -4.69 -0.03
C LEU A 69 2.14 -4.19 1.38
N THR A 70 2.28 -2.90 1.59
CA THR A 70 1.86 -2.23 2.81
C THR A 70 0.75 -1.23 2.49
N PHE A 71 -0.33 -1.34 3.23
CA PHE A 71 -1.52 -0.51 3.15
C PHE A 71 -1.57 0.37 4.40
N THR A 72 -1.37 1.67 4.23
CA THR A 72 -1.37 2.63 5.35
C THR A 72 -2.54 3.59 5.21
N ALA A 73 -3.49 3.50 6.12
CA ALA A 73 -4.59 4.43 6.21
C ALA A 73 -4.16 5.72 6.92
N ASN A 74 -4.78 6.85 6.57
CA ASN A 74 -4.58 8.14 7.23
C ASN A 74 -5.12 8.17 8.67
N GLU A 75 -5.96 7.19 9.04
CA GLU A 75 -6.57 7.04 10.35
C GLU A 75 -6.93 5.57 10.64
N ASN A 76 -7.43 5.26 11.86
CA ASN A 76 -7.86 3.91 12.18
C ASN A 76 -9.12 3.53 11.40
N VAL A 77 -9.09 2.37 10.77
CA VAL A 77 -10.19 1.86 9.94
C VAL A 77 -10.77 0.56 10.48
N THR A 78 -12.00 0.29 10.09
CA THR A 78 -12.78 -0.88 10.48
C THR A 78 -13.32 -1.58 9.23
N GLY A 79 -13.26 -2.91 9.22
CA GLY A 79 -13.84 -3.73 8.15
C GLY A 79 -12.92 -3.95 6.96
N PHE A 80 -11.72 -3.33 6.89
CA PHE A 80 -10.79 -3.56 5.78
C PHE A 80 -10.27 -5.00 5.79
N ALA A 81 -10.45 -5.68 4.67
CA ALA A 81 -10.13 -7.09 4.47
C ALA A 81 -9.48 -7.34 3.10
N VAL A 82 -8.88 -8.51 2.91
CA VAL A 82 -8.23 -8.86 1.63
C VAL A 82 -9.18 -8.82 0.43
N GLY A 83 -10.48 -9.09 0.64
CA GLY A 83 -11.51 -9.03 -0.39
C GLY A 83 -11.82 -7.61 -0.91
N ASP A 84 -11.38 -6.58 -0.18
CA ASP A 84 -11.57 -5.17 -0.56
C ASP A 84 -10.48 -4.66 -1.51
N ILE A 85 -9.46 -5.48 -1.76
CA ILE A 85 -8.29 -5.12 -2.54
C ILE A 85 -8.46 -5.65 -3.97
N GLY A 86 -8.52 -4.75 -4.94
CA GLY A 86 -8.40 -5.10 -6.35
C GLY A 86 -6.94 -5.41 -6.69
N ALA A 87 -6.68 -6.61 -7.21
CA ALA A 87 -5.35 -7.05 -7.60
C ALA A 87 -5.41 -7.66 -9.01
N ILE A 88 -4.63 -7.13 -9.95
CA ILE A 88 -4.53 -7.62 -11.32
C ILE A 88 -3.08 -8.01 -11.58
N GLY A 89 -2.88 -9.16 -12.22
CA GLY A 89 -1.56 -9.65 -12.60
C GLY A 89 -0.94 -10.61 -11.60
N GLY A 90 -1.63 -10.94 -10.52
CA GLY A 90 -1.17 -11.87 -9.49
C GLY A 90 -2.22 -12.14 -8.43
N SER A 91 -1.81 -12.70 -7.32
CA SER A 91 -2.68 -13.05 -6.20
C SER A 91 -2.13 -12.49 -4.88
N LEU A 92 -3.05 -12.24 -3.94
CA LEU A 92 -2.74 -11.79 -2.59
C LEU A 92 -2.77 -12.98 -1.62
N SER A 93 -1.85 -12.98 -0.66
CA SER A 93 -1.78 -13.94 0.43
C SER A 93 -1.25 -13.29 1.70
N SER A 94 -1.30 -14.00 2.85
CA SER A 94 -0.74 -13.54 4.11
C SER A 94 -1.21 -12.15 4.54
N PHE A 95 -2.48 -11.81 4.27
CA PHE A 95 -3.06 -10.55 4.68
C PHE A 95 -3.13 -10.49 6.21
N SER A 96 -2.59 -9.42 6.79
CA SER A 96 -2.58 -9.18 8.23
C SER A 96 -2.50 -7.70 8.54
N GLY A 97 -2.84 -7.34 9.77
CA GLY A 97 -2.77 -5.96 10.24
C GLY A 97 -3.99 -5.55 11.05
N SER A 98 -3.97 -4.32 11.55
CA SER A 98 -5.07 -3.72 12.31
C SER A 98 -4.94 -2.20 12.35
N ASN A 99 -6.01 -1.54 12.77
CA ASN A 99 -6.06 -0.08 12.91
C ASN A 99 -5.78 0.63 11.58
N ALA A 100 -4.59 1.19 11.43
CA ALA A 100 -4.22 1.99 10.25
C ALA A 100 -3.20 1.32 9.34
N THR A 101 -2.69 0.12 9.68
CA THR A 101 -1.61 -0.50 8.90
C THR A 101 -1.90 -1.98 8.67
N TYR A 102 -1.85 -2.38 7.40
CA TYR A 102 -2.05 -3.76 6.96
C TYR A 102 -0.98 -4.13 5.95
N THR A 103 -0.71 -5.42 5.84
CA THR A 103 0.26 -5.97 4.89
C THR A 103 -0.35 -7.17 4.16
N SER A 104 0.16 -7.44 2.97
CA SER A 104 -0.14 -8.67 2.22
C SER A 104 1.03 -8.99 1.31
N THR A 105 1.21 -10.28 1.00
CA THR A 105 2.16 -10.71 -0.03
C THR A 105 1.43 -10.78 -1.37
N PHE A 106 2.00 -10.13 -2.38
CA PHE A 106 1.55 -10.26 -3.76
C PHE A 106 2.50 -11.20 -4.51
N THR A 107 1.94 -12.20 -5.20
CA THR A 107 2.68 -13.12 -6.06
C THR A 107 2.24 -12.92 -7.50
N PRO A 108 3.12 -12.42 -8.40
CA PRO A 108 2.81 -12.28 -9.82
C PRO A 108 2.46 -13.62 -10.48
N SER A 109 1.55 -13.62 -11.43
CA SER A 109 1.12 -14.84 -12.13
C SER A 109 1.87 -15.08 -13.45
N SER A 110 2.41 -14.04 -14.07
CA SER A 110 3.16 -14.09 -15.32
C SER A 110 3.81 -12.73 -15.59
N ASN A 111 4.74 -12.65 -16.56
CA ASN A 111 5.32 -11.39 -17.03
C ASN A 111 4.22 -10.48 -17.58
N ARG A 112 3.93 -9.38 -16.87
CA ARG A 112 2.88 -8.43 -17.25
C ARG A 112 2.84 -7.20 -16.34
N ASN A 113 2.10 -6.21 -16.79
CA ASN A 113 1.72 -5.11 -15.92
C ASN A 113 0.81 -5.60 -14.81
N THR A 114 1.09 -5.17 -13.60
CA THR A 114 0.32 -5.46 -12.41
C THR A 114 -0.28 -4.17 -11.86
N VAL A 115 -1.40 -4.27 -11.17
CA VAL A 115 -2.00 -3.15 -10.45
C VAL A 115 -2.68 -3.62 -9.18
N VAL A 116 -2.52 -2.83 -8.12
CA VAL A 116 -3.24 -2.99 -6.86
C VAL A 116 -3.94 -1.68 -6.52
N TYR A 117 -5.20 -1.76 -6.14
CA TYR A 117 -6.03 -0.60 -5.79
C TYR A 117 -7.11 -0.98 -4.78
N ILE A 118 -7.66 0.00 -4.09
CA ILE A 118 -8.78 -0.18 -3.17
C ILE A 118 -9.92 0.71 -3.66
N PRO A 119 -11.08 0.14 -4.00
CA PRO A 119 -12.25 0.91 -4.38
C PRO A 119 -12.86 1.65 -3.19
N LYS A 120 -13.66 2.66 -3.45
CA LYS A 120 -14.42 3.37 -2.42
C LYS A 120 -15.51 2.48 -1.80
N GLU A 121 -15.95 2.87 -0.61
CA GLU A 121 -17.13 2.29 0.06
C GLU A 121 -16.98 0.81 0.45
N VAL A 122 -15.74 0.34 0.71
CA VAL A 122 -15.47 -1.06 1.09
C VAL A 122 -15.05 -1.19 2.55
N TYR A 123 -14.62 -0.12 3.21
CA TYR A 123 -14.34 -0.07 4.65
C TYR A 123 -14.70 1.30 5.22
N THR A 124 -14.70 1.45 6.53
CA THR A 124 -15.04 2.70 7.22
C THR A 124 -14.00 3.07 8.28
N ASP A 125 -14.04 4.33 8.73
CA ASP A 125 -13.41 4.76 9.97
C ASP A 125 -14.27 4.43 11.22
N ALA A 126 -13.83 4.90 12.39
CA ALA A 126 -14.55 4.76 13.65
C ALA A 126 -15.82 5.62 13.71
N SER A 127 -15.94 6.64 12.87
CA SER A 127 -17.11 7.54 12.76
C SER A 127 -18.12 7.07 11.71
N SER A 128 -17.87 5.92 11.06
CA SER A 128 -18.67 5.31 9.99
C SER A 128 -18.65 6.10 8.68
N ASN A 129 -17.60 6.89 8.42
CA ASN A 129 -17.39 7.45 7.10
C ASN A 129 -16.82 6.37 6.17
N ASN A 130 -17.40 6.21 4.99
CA ASN A 130 -16.91 5.31 3.97
C ASN A 130 -15.58 5.82 3.40
N ASN A 131 -14.69 4.89 3.05
CA ASN A 131 -13.44 5.22 2.38
C ASN A 131 -13.65 5.79 0.98
N ILE A 132 -12.68 6.59 0.52
CA ILE A 132 -12.53 6.97 -0.89
C ILE A 132 -11.56 6.02 -1.60
N ASN A 133 -11.50 6.09 -2.95
CA ASN A 133 -10.58 5.28 -3.73
C ASN A 133 -9.13 5.54 -3.32
N SER A 134 -8.32 4.48 -3.23
CA SER A 134 -6.87 4.64 -3.20
C SER A 134 -6.34 5.14 -4.54
N ILE A 135 -5.14 5.73 -4.54
CA ILE A 135 -4.36 5.87 -5.76
C ILE A 135 -3.87 4.46 -6.13
N PRO A 136 -4.14 3.97 -7.37
CA PRO A 136 -3.67 2.66 -7.79
C PRO A 136 -2.15 2.60 -7.83
N TYR A 137 -1.59 1.45 -7.46
CA TYR A 137 -0.16 1.17 -7.47
C TYR A 137 0.17 0.20 -8.59
N TYR A 138 1.11 0.56 -9.46
CA TYR A 138 1.47 -0.16 -10.66
C TYR A 138 2.93 -0.61 -10.63
N TRP A 139 3.21 -1.74 -11.24
CA TRP A 139 4.57 -2.16 -11.62
C TRP A 139 4.48 -3.19 -12.74
N THR A 140 5.60 -3.44 -13.42
CA THR A 140 5.70 -4.53 -14.39
C THR A 140 6.50 -5.66 -13.77
N TYR A 141 5.94 -6.86 -13.73
CA TYR A 141 6.69 -8.05 -13.42
C TYR A 141 7.31 -8.62 -14.68
N ASP A 142 8.62 -8.79 -14.68
CA ASP A 142 9.39 -9.47 -15.72
C ASP A 142 10.34 -10.50 -15.09
N GLY A 143 9.93 -11.75 -15.05
CA GLY A 143 10.68 -12.87 -14.53
C GLY A 143 11.42 -13.65 -15.61
N THR A 144 11.47 -13.14 -16.86
CA THR A 144 12.22 -13.76 -17.94
C THR A 144 13.69 -13.34 -17.87
N ALA A 145 14.58 -14.31 -17.79
CA ALA A 145 16.00 -14.00 -17.87
C ALA A 145 16.40 -13.66 -19.31
N PRO A 146 17.25 -12.65 -19.53
CA PRO A 146 17.78 -12.33 -20.85
C PRO A 146 18.60 -13.50 -21.40
N VAL A 147 18.43 -13.79 -22.68
CA VAL A 147 19.17 -14.83 -23.36
C VAL A 147 20.01 -14.24 -24.50
N TYR A 148 21.14 -14.90 -24.75
CA TYR A 148 21.98 -14.57 -25.87
C TYR A 148 21.29 -14.91 -27.19
N LEU A 149 21.32 -13.97 -28.13
CA LEU A 149 20.82 -14.17 -29.48
C LEU A 149 21.97 -14.46 -30.45
N SER A 150 21.71 -15.31 -31.44
CA SER A 150 22.63 -15.54 -32.55
C SER A 150 22.94 -14.22 -33.29
N GLY A 151 24.14 -14.11 -33.87
CA GLY A 151 24.60 -12.92 -34.59
C GLY A 151 25.50 -11.99 -33.78
N THR A 152 26.02 -12.45 -32.64
CA THR A 152 27.22 -11.87 -32.03
C THR A 152 28.39 -12.06 -33.00
N TYR A 153 29.15 -11.01 -33.20
CA TYR A 153 30.32 -11.05 -34.09
C TYR A 153 31.45 -10.14 -33.59
N ILE A 154 32.64 -10.48 -33.97
CA ILE A 154 33.83 -9.64 -33.79
C ILE A 154 33.88 -8.68 -34.94
N THR A 155 34.11 -7.38 -34.69
CA THR A 155 34.30 -6.41 -35.77
C THR A 155 35.49 -6.75 -36.64
N GLY A 156 35.46 -6.38 -37.95
CA GLY A 156 36.48 -6.78 -38.90
C GLY A 156 37.90 -6.35 -38.58
N ASN A 157 38.11 -5.39 -37.67
CA ASN A 157 39.41 -4.97 -37.15
C ASN A 157 39.76 -5.62 -35.80
N ASN A 158 38.99 -6.60 -35.33
CA ASN A 158 39.12 -7.29 -34.04
C ASN A 158 39.08 -6.37 -32.80
N SER A 159 38.56 -5.16 -32.92
CA SER A 159 38.55 -4.18 -31.81
C SER A 159 37.35 -4.26 -30.92
N LYS A 160 36.28 -4.92 -31.35
CA LYS A 160 35.02 -5.00 -30.60
C LYS A 160 34.34 -6.38 -30.75
N VAL A 161 33.74 -6.85 -29.70
CA VAL A 161 32.76 -7.94 -29.71
C VAL A 161 31.38 -7.31 -29.57
N LYS A 162 30.45 -7.64 -30.46
CA LYS A 162 29.06 -7.22 -30.36
C LYS A 162 28.21 -8.38 -29.85
N ILE A 163 27.62 -8.21 -28.69
CA ILE A 163 26.72 -9.18 -28.07
C ILE A 163 25.27 -8.68 -28.28
N ARG A 164 24.39 -9.59 -28.67
CA ARG A 164 22.95 -9.33 -28.76
C ARG A 164 22.22 -10.19 -27.74
N LEU A 165 21.39 -9.51 -26.97
CA LEU A 165 20.52 -10.14 -25.97
C LEU A 165 19.06 -10.06 -26.42
N SER A 166 18.22 -10.93 -25.86
CA SER A 166 16.78 -11.00 -26.17
C SER A 166 16.00 -9.76 -25.74
N GLU A 167 16.55 -9.03 -24.77
CA GLU A 167 15.92 -7.89 -24.13
C GLU A 167 16.97 -6.90 -23.62
N THR A 168 16.50 -5.76 -23.14
CA THR A 168 17.33 -4.77 -22.45
C THR A 168 17.76 -5.34 -21.09
N VAL A 169 19.04 -5.23 -20.79
CA VAL A 169 19.64 -5.67 -19.54
C VAL A 169 20.20 -4.50 -18.77
N TYR A 170 20.26 -4.66 -17.46
CA TYR A 170 20.67 -3.62 -16.51
C TYR A 170 21.64 -4.22 -15.49
N ASP A 171 22.53 -3.38 -14.96
CA ASP A 171 23.49 -3.76 -13.93
C ASP A 171 22.86 -3.89 -12.54
N THR A 172 21.76 -3.20 -12.31
CA THR A 172 21.09 -3.17 -11.01
C THR A 172 19.64 -3.65 -11.10
N ASP A 173 19.15 -4.18 -9.99
CA ASP A 173 17.73 -4.45 -9.80
C ASP A 173 16.88 -3.17 -9.96
N GLY A 174 15.65 -3.31 -10.44
CA GLY A 174 14.76 -2.19 -10.72
C GLY A 174 14.95 -1.54 -12.09
N GLY A 175 15.74 -2.14 -12.99
CA GLY A 175 15.86 -1.72 -14.39
C GLY A 175 16.69 -0.45 -14.59
N THR A 176 17.72 -0.24 -13.80
CA THR A 176 18.64 0.88 -13.87
C THR A 176 20.11 0.42 -13.99
N GLY A 177 20.99 1.33 -14.37
CA GLY A 177 22.39 1.02 -14.59
C GLY A 177 22.67 0.45 -15.99
N ALA A 178 23.77 0.88 -16.61
CA ALA A 178 24.24 0.33 -17.88
C ALA A 178 25.25 -0.78 -17.61
N LEU A 179 25.28 -1.82 -18.45
CA LEU A 179 26.31 -2.82 -18.40
C LEU A 179 27.69 -2.20 -18.61
N GLU A 180 28.66 -2.61 -17.80
CA GLU A 180 30.05 -2.20 -17.84
C GLU A 180 30.95 -3.39 -18.22
N THR A 181 32.22 -3.12 -18.50
CA THR A 181 33.19 -4.19 -18.86
C THR A 181 33.38 -5.21 -17.74
N GLY A 182 33.17 -4.78 -16.48
CA GLY A 182 33.25 -5.63 -15.27
C GLY A 182 32.18 -6.71 -15.19
N ASP A 183 31.03 -6.54 -15.90
CA ASP A 183 29.93 -7.49 -15.91
C ASP A 183 30.20 -8.69 -16.85
N PHE A 184 31.32 -8.66 -17.57
CA PHE A 184 31.69 -9.70 -18.54
C PHE A 184 32.96 -10.42 -18.13
N THR A 185 32.92 -11.75 -18.21
CA THR A 185 34.12 -12.57 -18.07
C THR A 185 34.60 -12.99 -19.46
N LEU A 186 35.80 -12.57 -19.82
CA LEU A 186 36.44 -13.02 -21.05
C LEU A 186 37.20 -14.33 -20.78
N SER A 187 36.84 -15.41 -21.50
CA SER A 187 37.58 -16.69 -21.51
C SER A 187 38.18 -16.86 -22.89
N ILE A 188 39.51 -17.06 -22.94
CA ILE A 188 40.29 -17.23 -24.17
C ILE A 188 40.92 -18.58 -24.18
N SER A 189 40.75 -19.34 -25.27
CA SER A 189 41.43 -20.61 -25.51
C SER A 189 42.42 -20.43 -26.69
N GLY A 190 43.68 -20.31 -26.37
CA GLY A 190 44.76 -20.08 -27.35
C GLY A 190 44.83 -18.61 -27.85
N GLY A 191 45.86 -17.90 -27.44
CA GLY A 191 46.06 -16.48 -27.76
C GLY A 191 46.00 -15.57 -26.53
N SER A 192 46.02 -14.25 -26.75
CA SER A 192 45.88 -13.22 -25.70
C SER A 192 44.93 -12.12 -26.15
N ALA A 193 43.97 -11.78 -25.33
CA ALA A 193 43.10 -10.61 -25.49
C ALA A 193 42.69 -10.09 -24.09
N THR A 194 42.32 -8.83 -24.02
CA THR A 194 41.80 -8.18 -22.78
C THR A 194 40.53 -7.44 -23.09
N LEU A 195 39.65 -7.36 -22.09
CA LEU A 195 38.55 -6.39 -22.13
C LEU A 195 39.14 -5.00 -21.83
N GLY A 196 38.85 -4.04 -22.68
CA GLY A 196 39.23 -2.64 -22.55
C GLY A 196 38.09 -1.76 -22.12
#